data_9966297bd9647b38bd3b4ab4a72639c6
#
_entry.id   9966297bd9647b38bd3b4ab4a72639c6
#
_cell.length_a   1.000
_cell.length_b   1.000
_cell.length_c   1.000
_cell.angle_alpha   90.00
_cell.angle_beta   90.00
_cell.angle_gamma   90.00
#
_symmetry.space_group_name_H-M   'P 1'
#
loop_
_entity.id
_entity.type
_entity.pdbx_description
1 polymer ?
#
loop_
_entity_poly.entity_id
_entity_poly.type
_entity_poly.pdbx_seq_one_letter_code
_entity_poly.pdbx_strand_id
1 'polypeptide(L)'
;VTSYLLFIDNHKTKHNHNKTCRCHCAKYCGNYFPLKKLYSYEMLVETANFLLSRTTVRPMIGVICGSGMGSLAENIADAQCVPYDEIPNFPISTVEGHHGQLVFGHLNNVPVVAMQGRFHYYEGYPLWKCCLPVRVMKLLGVKTLVATNAAGGLNPGYKIGDLMIVKDHINMMGFAGNNPLHGPNDERFGPRFPPMNKAYNYEYRKIAKEVAKELNIQDIVREGVYTCLGGPNFETVAEINMLKMVGVDAVGMSTVHEVITARHCDMNVFGLSLITNECVTSYAHDSEANHEEVLDVGRMRQDILRRYISKLVDRFAAILKSDSP
;
A
#
# COMPACT_ATOMS: atom_id res chain seq x y z
N VAL A 1 36.32 6.16 -25.05
CA VAL A 1 37.72 5.64 -24.95
C VAL A 1 38.59 6.83 -24.52
N THR A 2 38.93 6.96 -23.27
CA THR A 2 40.20 7.58 -22.80
C THR A 2 40.31 7.33 -21.29
N SER A 3 41.31 6.54 -20.93
CA SER A 3 41.75 6.16 -19.61
C SER A 3 42.37 7.37 -18.88
N TYR A 4 42.07 7.53 -17.58
CA TYR A 4 42.89 8.28 -16.66
C TYR A 4 43.40 7.35 -15.55
N LEU A 5 44.72 7.05 -15.66
CA LEU A 5 45.52 6.46 -14.60
C LEU A 5 45.92 7.56 -13.59
N LEU A 6 45.59 7.36 -12.33
CA LEU A 6 46.11 8.15 -11.22
C LEU A 6 47.35 7.47 -10.65
N PHE A 7 48.50 8.15 -10.75
CA PHE A 7 49.74 7.82 -10.07
C PHE A 7 49.64 8.10 -8.57
N ILE A 8 49.98 7.10 -7.77
CA ILE A 8 50.20 7.29 -6.33
C ILE A 8 51.73 7.34 -6.14
N ASP A 9 52.20 8.50 -5.74
CA ASP A 9 53.60 8.71 -5.36
C ASP A 9 53.77 8.56 -3.84
N ASN A 10 54.61 7.61 -3.44
CA ASN A 10 55.02 7.37 -2.06
C ASN A 10 56.19 8.28 -1.69
N HIS A 11 55.98 9.27 -0.85
CA HIS A 11 57.08 9.90 -0.13
C HIS A 11 56.84 9.89 1.39
N LYS A 12 57.62 8.99 2.05
CA LYS A 12 57.86 9.07 3.51
C LYS A 12 58.71 10.30 3.83
N THR A 13 58.19 11.19 4.70
CA THR A 13 59.04 12.02 5.54
C THR A 13 58.42 12.19 6.94
N LYS A 14 59.32 12.00 7.91
CA LYS A 14 59.11 12.07 9.36
C LYS A 14 59.08 13.52 9.87
N HIS A 15 58.32 13.72 10.95
CA HIS A 15 58.42 14.72 12.02
C HIS A 15 58.08 16.19 11.72
N ASN A 16 57.06 16.81 12.32
CA ASN A 16 57.16 17.58 13.56
C ASN A 16 55.81 18.10 14.04
N HIS A 17 55.65 18.18 15.35
CA HIS A 17 54.47 18.70 16.04
C HIS A 17 54.22 20.20 15.81
N ASN A 18 52.94 20.60 15.90
CA ASN A 18 52.41 21.95 15.98
C ASN A 18 52.51 22.83 14.73
N LYS A 19 51.61 22.56 13.78
CA LYS A 19 51.01 23.65 12.97
C LYS A 19 49.51 23.35 12.78
N THR A 20 48.68 24.21 13.33
CA THR A 20 47.23 24.29 13.06
C THR A 20 47.02 24.43 11.55
N CYS A 21 46.73 23.34 10.91
CA CYS A 21 46.30 23.33 9.51
C CYS A 21 44.87 23.93 9.45
N ARG A 22 44.80 25.25 9.14
CA ARG A 22 43.53 25.86 8.73
C ARG A 22 43.19 25.37 7.34
N CYS A 23 42.66 24.15 7.26
CA CYS A 23 42.05 23.66 6.04
C CYS A 23 40.83 24.54 5.71
N HIS A 24 40.90 25.20 4.56
CA HIS A 24 39.74 25.88 3.94
C HIS A 24 38.57 24.93 3.61
N CYS A 25 38.69 23.64 3.88
CA CYS A 25 37.65 22.63 3.80
C CYS A 25 36.59 22.73 4.92
N ALA A 26 36.81 23.52 5.97
CA ALA A 26 35.81 23.66 7.06
C ALA A 26 34.49 24.30 6.61
N LYS A 27 34.41 24.87 5.40
CA LYS A 27 33.15 25.40 4.83
C LYS A 27 32.29 24.34 4.16
N TYR A 28 32.78 23.11 3.92
CA TYR A 28 32.04 22.03 3.27
C TYR A 28 31.76 20.82 4.19
N CYS A 29 32.37 20.80 5.39
CA CYS A 29 32.13 19.71 6.37
C CYS A 29 31.06 20.02 7.41
N GLY A 30 30.19 20.98 7.17
CA GLY A 30 29.31 21.48 8.23
C GLY A 30 27.83 21.55 7.93
N ASN A 31 27.26 20.68 7.15
CA ASN A 31 25.82 20.47 7.17
C ASN A 31 25.52 19.00 6.87
N TYR A 32 25.91 18.08 7.75
CA TYR A 32 25.13 16.90 7.97
C TYR A 32 23.79 17.43 8.55
N PHE A 33 22.85 17.78 7.68
CA PHE A 33 21.47 17.83 8.10
C PHE A 33 21.16 16.44 8.65
N PRO A 34 20.86 16.28 9.95
CA PRO A 34 20.36 15.02 10.43
C PRO A 34 19.15 14.74 9.53
N LEU A 35 19.16 13.61 8.80
CA LEU A 35 18.02 13.17 8.00
C LEU A 35 16.82 13.25 8.92
N LYS A 36 16.02 14.30 8.77
CA LYS A 36 14.90 14.58 9.66
C LYS A 36 13.99 13.38 9.54
N LYS A 37 13.77 12.64 10.64
CA LYS A 37 12.78 11.56 10.63
C LYS A 37 11.51 12.15 10.05
N LEU A 38 11.04 11.63 8.94
CA LEU A 38 9.85 12.11 8.24
C LEU A 38 8.60 11.98 9.13
N TYR A 39 8.62 11.01 10.04
CA TYR A 39 7.68 10.82 11.16
C TYR A 39 8.44 10.24 12.35
N SER A 40 7.95 10.46 13.58
CA SER A 40 8.48 9.77 14.75
C SER A 40 7.55 8.65 15.18
N TYR A 41 8.10 7.64 15.86
CA TYR A 41 7.30 6.57 16.47
C TYR A 41 6.33 7.14 17.50
N GLU A 42 6.78 8.13 18.25
CA GLU A 42 6.02 8.82 19.30
C GLU A 42 4.78 9.52 18.70
N MET A 43 4.94 10.16 17.54
CA MET A 43 3.83 10.76 16.78
C MET A 43 2.79 9.70 16.38
N LEU A 44 3.24 8.52 15.93
CA LEU A 44 2.33 7.43 15.57
C LEU A 44 1.65 6.82 16.78
N VAL A 45 2.35 6.73 17.93
CA VAL A 45 1.77 6.29 19.21
C VAL A 45 0.73 7.29 19.71
N GLU A 46 0.98 8.60 19.60
CA GLU A 46 -0.02 9.64 19.90
C GLU A 46 -1.30 9.43 19.08
N THR A 47 -1.15 9.26 17.76
CA THR A 47 -2.28 8.98 16.86
C THR A 47 -3.04 7.70 17.24
N ALA A 48 -2.31 6.62 17.54
CA ALA A 48 -2.92 5.36 17.97
C ALA A 48 -3.65 5.48 19.30
N ASN A 49 -3.07 6.16 20.30
CA ASN A 49 -3.68 6.39 21.61
C ASN A 49 -4.95 7.26 21.50
N PHE A 50 -4.92 8.28 20.65
CA PHE A 50 -6.13 9.06 20.34
C PHE A 50 -7.24 8.14 19.83
N LEU A 51 -6.96 7.30 18.84
CA LEU A 51 -7.95 6.37 18.29
C LEU A 51 -8.44 5.36 19.35
N LEU A 52 -7.53 4.81 20.16
CA LEU A 52 -7.90 3.90 21.27
C LEU A 52 -8.78 4.55 22.33
N SER A 53 -8.74 5.87 22.46
CA SER A 53 -9.64 6.61 23.36
C SER A 53 -11.03 6.85 22.75
N ARG A 54 -11.14 6.81 21.41
CA ARG A 54 -12.38 7.05 20.65
C ARG A 54 -13.18 5.78 20.38
N THR A 55 -12.60 4.59 20.59
CA THR A 55 -13.23 3.30 20.32
C THR A 55 -12.88 2.25 21.36
N THR A 56 -13.85 1.38 21.65
CA THR A 56 -13.63 0.17 22.45
C THR A 56 -13.17 -1.02 21.65
N VAL A 57 -13.29 -0.94 20.32
CA VAL A 57 -12.89 -2.01 19.39
C VAL A 57 -11.37 -2.14 19.33
N ARG A 58 -10.89 -3.38 19.45
CA ARG A 58 -9.47 -3.73 19.28
C ARG A 58 -9.32 -4.53 17.98
N PRO A 59 -9.06 -3.86 16.85
CA PRO A 59 -9.11 -4.50 15.53
C PRO A 59 -7.97 -5.50 15.35
N MET A 60 -8.30 -6.68 14.83
CA MET A 60 -7.31 -7.68 14.43
C MET A 60 -7.08 -7.69 12.92
N ILE A 61 -8.02 -7.15 12.14
CA ILE A 61 -7.92 -7.03 10.68
C ILE A 61 -8.17 -5.58 10.28
N GLY A 62 -7.29 -5.03 9.44
CA GLY A 62 -7.44 -3.74 8.78
C GLY A 62 -7.91 -3.94 7.35
N VAL A 63 -8.88 -3.15 6.90
CA VAL A 63 -9.40 -3.18 5.53
C VAL A 63 -9.20 -1.81 4.91
N ILE A 64 -8.51 -1.74 3.76
CA ILE A 64 -8.43 -0.50 2.97
C ILE A 64 -9.44 -0.58 1.83
N CYS A 65 -10.45 0.28 1.88
CA CYS A 65 -11.48 0.39 0.85
C CYS A 65 -10.96 1.28 -0.28
N GLY A 66 -10.71 0.69 -1.45
CA GLY A 66 -10.28 1.41 -2.66
C GLY A 66 -11.42 2.19 -3.31
N SER A 67 -11.10 2.92 -4.39
CA SER A 67 -12.06 3.69 -5.17
C SER A 67 -13.25 2.82 -5.63
N GLY A 68 -14.46 3.30 -5.44
CA GLY A 68 -15.69 2.56 -5.72
C GLY A 68 -16.04 1.46 -4.71
N MET A 69 -15.21 1.23 -3.65
CA MET A 69 -15.40 0.17 -2.66
C MET A 69 -15.68 0.69 -1.24
N GLY A 70 -16.00 1.97 -1.08
CA GLY A 70 -16.33 2.57 0.22
C GLY A 70 -17.49 1.87 0.93
N SER A 71 -18.41 1.27 0.17
CA SER A 71 -19.53 0.49 0.69
C SER A 71 -19.14 -0.77 1.47
N LEU A 72 -17.89 -1.23 1.39
CA LEU A 72 -17.41 -2.33 2.24
C LEU A 72 -17.50 -2.01 3.74
N ALA A 73 -17.34 -0.73 4.10
CA ALA A 73 -17.44 -0.30 5.49
C ALA A 73 -18.88 -0.24 6.02
N GLU A 74 -19.90 -0.22 5.15
CA GLU A 74 -21.32 -0.14 5.54
C GLU A 74 -21.84 -1.42 6.22
N ASN A 75 -21.16 -2.55 6.01
CA ASN A 75 -21.50 -3.83 6.64
C ASN A 75 -20.88 -4.03 8.03
N ILE A 76 -20.12 -3.04 8.52
CA ILE A 76 -19.49 -3.10 9.83
C ILE A 76 -20.57 -2.85 10.89
N ALA A 77 -20.83 -3.87 11.71
CA ALA A 77 -21.73 -3.76 12.85
C ALA A 77 -21.09 -2.96 13.98
N ASP A 78 -21.92 -2.29 14.80
CA ASP A 78 -21.49 -1.43 15.91
C ASP A 78 -20.45 -0.38 15.49
N ALA A 79 -20.64 0.18 14.30
CA ALA A 79 -19.69 1.06 13.64
C ALA A 79 -19.43 2.35 14.45
N GLN A 80 -18.15 2.61 14.73
CA GLN A 80 -17.65 3.83 15.36
C GLN A 80 -16.75 4.52 14.33
N CYS A 81 -17.22 5.64 13.78
CA CYS A 81 -16.53 6.39 12.74
C CYS A 81 -15.67 7.49 13.36
N VAL A 82 -14.45 7.65 12.85
CA VAL A 82 -13.53 8.73 13.22
C VAL A 82 -13.05 9.41 11.95
N PRO A 83 -13.53 10.65 11.65
CA PRO A 83 -13.07 11.42 10.49
C PRO A 83 -11.56 11.67 10.50
N TYR A 84 -10.92 11.67 9.33
CA TYR A 84 -9.45 11.82 9.23
C TYR A 84 -8.95 13.18 9.74
N ASP A 85 -9.73 14.24 9.57
CA ASP A 85 -9.42 15.59 10.04
C ASP A 85 -9.48 15.76 11.57
N GLU A 86 -10.16 14.85 12.28
CA GLU A 86 -10.12 14.78 13.74
C GLU A 86 -8.90 14.03 14.26
N ILE A 87 -8.22 13.21 13.43
CA ILE A 87 -7.14 12.32 13.87
C ILE A 87 -5.82 13.08 13.86
N PRO A 88 -5.11 13.22 15.00
CA PRO A 88 -3.80 13.88 15.03
C PRO A 88 -2.82 13.27 14.03
N ASN A 89 -2.09 14.11 13.30
CA ASN A 89 -1.05 13.74 12.33
C ASN A 89 -1.54 13.02 11.06
N PHE A 90 -2.83 12.70 10.96
CA PHE A 90 -3.37 12.01 9.79
C PHE A 90 -3.39 12.92 8.55
N PRO A 91 -3.23 12.37 7.33
CA PRO A 91 -3.51 13.12 6.11
C PRO A 91 -5.02 13.24 5.90
N ILE A 92 -5.42 14.14 5.00
CA ILE A 92 -6.80 14.33 4.58
C ILE A 92 -6.95 13.77 3.16
N SER A 93 -7.98 12.94 2.92
CA SER A 93 -8.29 12.45 1.58
C SER A 93 -8.96 13.53 0.75
N THR A 94 -8.47 13.74 -0.48
CA THR A 94 -8.98 14.77 -1.41
C THR A 94 -9.63 14.14 -2.65
N VAL A 95 -9.64 12.81 -2.76
CA VAL A 95 -10.19 12.08 -3.90
C VAL A 95 -11.71 11.98 -3.78
N GLU A 96 -12.41 12.32 -4.87
CA GLU A 96 -13.86 12.18 -4.97
C GLU A 96 -14.31 10.72 -4.72
N GLY A 97 -15.40 10.54 -3.98
CA GLY A 97 -15.90 9.22 -3.57
C GLY A 97 -15.20 8.59 -2.37
N HIS A 98 -14.20 9.27 -1.77
CA HIS A 98 -13.58 8.87 -0.50
C HIS A 98 -14.22 9.62 0.67
N HIS A 99 -14.84 8.89 1.62
CA HIS A 99 -15.47 9.50 2.80
C HIS A 99 -14.48 10.14 3.78
N GLY A 100 -13.22 9.69 3.78
CA GLY A 100 -12.19 10.27 4.62
C GLY A 100 -12.35 9.94 6.11
N GLN A 101 -12.59 8.67 6.47
CA GLN A 101 -12.75 8.24 7.86
C GLN A 101 -12.22 6.84 8.13
N LEU A 102 -11.89 6.57 9.40
CA LEU A 102 -11.73 5.22 9.92
C LEU A 102 -13.06 4.74 10.51
N VAL A 103 -13.45 3.51 10.17
CA VAL A 103 -14.65 2.85 10.69
C VAL A 103 -14.21 1.63 11.51
N PHE A 104 -14.43 1.69 12.82
CA PHE A 104 -14.17 0.60 13.76
C PHE A 104 -15.47 -0.16 14.05
N GLY A 105 -15.40 -1.47 14.19
CA GLY A 105 -16.56 -2.30 14.51
C GLY A 105 -16.32 -3.76 14.20
N HIS A 106 -17.36 -4.49 13.81
CA HIS A 106 -17.30 -5.93 13.61
C HIS A 106 -17.82 -6.34 12.23
N LEU A 107 -17.07 -7.18 11.52
CA LEU A 107 -17.54 -7.95 10.37
C LEU A 107 -17.67 -9.42 10.80
N ASN A 108 -18.91 -9.98 10.80
CA ASN A 108 -19.17 -11.35 11.27
C ASN A 108 -18.54 -11.65 12.65
N ASN A 109 -18.68 -10.75 13.63
CA ASN A 109 -18.07 -10.81 14.97
C ASN A 109 -16.53 -10.72 14.99
N VAL A 110 -15.87 -10.42 13.88
CA VAL A 110 -14.43 -10.14 13.82
C VAL A 110 -14.20 -8.65 14.03
N PRO A 111 -13.41 -8.24 15.03
CA PRO A 111 -13.11 -6.82 15.23
C PRO A 111 -12.20 -6.30 14.12
N VAL A 112 -12.66 -5.26 13.42
CA VAL A 112 -11.99 -4.67 12.26
C VAL A 112 -11.84 -3.16 12.39
N VAL A 113 -10.92 -2.61 11.62
CA VAL A 113 -10.86 -1.19 11.26
C VAL A 113 -10.84 -1.07 9.74
N ALA A 114 -11.75 -0.30 9.18
CA ALA A 114 -11.77 -0.01 7.75
C ALA A 114 -11.34 1.44 7.48
N MET A 115 -10.44 1.63 6.52
CA MET A 115 -10.16 2.91 5.89
C MET A 115 -11.20 3.14 4.79
N GLN A 116 -12.13 4.04 5.00
CA GLN A 116 -13.11 4.45 3.99
C GLN A 116 -12.59 5.66 3.22
N GLY A 117 -11.69 5.39 2.29
CA GLY A 117 -10.85 6.33 1.57
C GLY A 117 -9.37 6.09 1.85
N ARG A 118 -8.52 6.24 0.83
CA ARG A 118 -7.07 6.09 0.96
C ARG A 118 -6.35 7.35 0.52
N PHE A 119 -5.05 7.41 0.75
CA PHE A 119 -4.17 8.50 0.35
C PHE A 119 -3.30 8.05 -0.82
N HIS A 120 -3.21 8.89 -1.86
CA HIS A 120 -2.43 8.59 -3.03
C HIS A 120 -1.23 9.54 -3.17
N TYR A 121 -0.20 9.05 -3.85
CA TYR A 121 0.97 9.84 -4.14
C TYR A 121 0.65 11.08 -4.98
N TYR A 122 -0.27 10.97 -5.94
CA TYR A 122 -0.68 12.07 -6.80
C TYR A 122 -1.48 13.18 -6.08
N GLU A 123 -1.94 12.95 -4.85
CA GLU A 123 -2.52 14.00 -4.00
C GLU A 123 -1.45 14.94 -3.41
N GLY A 124 -0.16 14.70 -3.72
CA GLY A 124 0.97 15.47 -3.21
C GLY A 124 1.57 14.92 -1.91
N TYR A 125 1.09 13.79 -1.41
CA TYR A 125 1.64 13.14 -0.22
C TYR A 125 2.86 12.29 -0.56
N PRO A 126 3.97 12.41 0.22
CA PRO A 126 5.06 11.47 0.11
C PRO A 126 4.61 10.08 0.56
N LEU A 127 5.21 9.01 0.00
CA LEU A 127 4.75 7.63 0.24
C LEU A 127 4.70 7.24 1.73
N TRP A 128 5.64 7.74 2.56
CA TRP A 128 5.61 7.47 3.99
C TRP A 128 4.31 7.99 4.64
N LYS A 129 3.76 9.12 4.15
CA LYS A 129 2.53 9.71 4.68
C LYS A 129 1.29 8.97 4.15
N CYS A 130 1.31 8.52 2.89
CA CYS A 130 0.27 7.62 2.38
C CYS A 130 0.17 6.33 3.20
N CYS A 131 1.29 5.84 3.74
CA CYS A 131 1.37 4.60 4.52
C CYS A 131 1.25 4.80 6.04
N LEU A 132 1.15 6.04 6.52
CA LEU A 132 1.00 6.33 7.94
C LEU A 132 -0.16 5.53 8.57
N PRO A 133 -1.35 5.43 7.95
CA PRO A 133 -2.45 4.65 8.50
C PRO A 133 -2.11 3.18 8.74
N VAL A 134 -1.31 2.56 7.87
CA VAL A 134 -0.91 1.16 8.02
C VAL A 134 -0.04 0.96 9.27
N ARG A 135 0.88 1.89 9.56
CA ARG A 135 1.67 1.87 10.80
C ARG A 135 0.81 2.10 12.03
N VAL A 136 -0.16 3.00 11.94
CA VAL A 136 -1.14 3.22 13.02
C VAL A 136 -1.97 1.96 13.26
N MET A 137 -2.45 1.29 12.20
CA MET A 137 -3.16 0.01 12.32
C MET A 137 -2.31 -1.04 13.05
N LYS A 138 -0.99 -1.12 12.78
CA LYS A 138 -0.09 -2.01 13.53
C LYS A 138 -0.10 -1.70 15.02
N LEU A 139 -0.04 -0.43 15.41
CA LEU A 139 -0.07 0.01 16.81
C LEU A 139 -1.44 -0.23 17.46
N LEU A 140 -2.51 -0.25 16.70
CA LEU A 140 -3.86 -0.62 17.15
C LEU A 140 -4.03 -2.13 17.37
N GLY A 141 -3.05 -2.96 16.97
CA GLY A 141 -3.07 -4.41 17.15
C GLY A 141 -3.45 -5.21 15.91
N VAL A 142 -3.62 -4.56 14.74
CA VAL A 142 -3.93 -5.23 13.49
C VAL A 142 -2.83 -6.22 13.11
N LYS A 143 -3.22 -7.46 12.79
CA LYS A 143 -2.34 -8.57 12.38
C LYS A 143 -2.42 -8.85 10.88
N THR A 144 -3.52 -8.49 10.24
CA THR A 144 -3.77 -8.73 8.81
C THR A 144 -4.27 -7.46 8.15
N LEU A 145 -3.68 -7.11 7.01
CA LEU A 145 -4.14 -6.05 6.12
C LEU A 145 -4.84 -6.68 4.92
N VAL A 146 -6.09 -6.28 4.68
CA VAL A 146 -6.84 -6.53 3.46
C VAL A 146 -6.85 -5.24 2.65
N ALA A 147 -6.06 -5.19 1.57
CA ALA A 147 -5.95 -4.01 0.72
C ALA A 147 -6.74 -4.23 -0.57
N THR A 148 -7.79 -3.40 -0.79
CA THR A 148 -8.57 -3.43 -2.02
C THR A 148 -8.25 -2.21 -2.88
N ASN A 149 -8.32 -2.35 -4.20
CA ASN A 149 -8.12 -1.26 -5.15
C ASN A 149 -8.95 -1.45 -6.42
N ALA A 150 -9.17 -0.35 -7.15
CA ALA A 150 -9.56 -0.36 -8.55
C ALA A 150 -8.30 -0.46 -9.41
N ALA A 151 -8.35 -1.17 -10.53
CA ALA A 151 -7.21 -1.39 -11.42
C ALA A 151 -7.64 -1.52 -12.87
N GLY A 152 -6.80 -1.01 -13.77
CA GLY A 152 -6.88 -1.30 -15.20
C GLY A 152 -6.37 -2.72 -15.49
N GLY A 153 -7.11 -3.48 -16.27
CA GLY A 153 -6.75 -4.83 -16.69
C GLY A 153 -5.83 -4.81 -17.92
N LEU A 154 -4.66 -5.46 -17.79
CA LEU A 154 -3.71 -5.67 -18.89
C LEU A 154 -3.78 -7.09 -19.45
N ASN A 155 -4.14 -8.06 -18.60
CA ASN A 155 -4.27 -9.45 -19.02
C ASN A 155 -5.48 -9.61 -19.94
N PRO A 156 -5.30 -10.14 -21.18
CA PRO A 156 -6.40 -10.27 -22.15
C PRO A 156 -7.50 -11.25 -21.70
N GLY A 157 -7.25 -12.07 -20.68
CA GLY A 157 -8.25 -12.97 -20.09
C GLY A 157 -9.12 -12.31 -19.03
N TYR A 158 -8.87 -11.04 -18.68
CA TYR A 158 -9.66 -10.31 -17.70
C TYR A 158 -10.77 -9.51 -18.35
N LYS A 159 -11.85 -9.31 -17.60
CA LYS A 159 -13.01 -8.51 -18.02
C LYS A 159 -13.31 -7.45 -16.98
N ILE A 160 -13.94 -6.37 -17.39
CA ILE A 160 -14.45 -5.34 -16.48
C ILE A 160 -15.38 -6.00 -15.46
N GLY A 161 -15.13 -5.73 -14.19
CA GLY A 161 -15.83 -6.35 -13.07
C GLY A 161 -15.22 -7.64 -12.56
N ASP A 162 -14.13 -8.16 -13.15
CA ASP A 162 -13.37 -9.27 -12.56
C ASP A 162 -12.68 -8.84 -11.25
N LEU A 163 -12.52 -9.80 -10.34
CA LEU A 163 -11.85 -9.64 -9.05
C LEU A 163 -10.51 -10.36 -9.10
N MET A 164 -9.41 -9.62 -9.19
CA MET A 164 -8.07 -10.19 -9.21
C MET A 164 -7.49 -10.31 -7.80
N ILE A 165 -7.28 -11.54 -7.34
CA ILE A 165 -6.44 -11.83 -6.17
C ILE A 165 -5.00 -11.48 -6.52
N VAL A 166 -4.40 -10.56 -5.78
CA VAL A 166 -3.01 -10.16 -6.01
C VAL A 166 -2.08 -11.24 -5.46
N LYS A 167 -1.33 -11.91 -6.35
CA LYS A 167 -0.34 -12.91 -5.96
C LYS A 167 1.05 -12.33 -5.74
N ASP A 168 1.36 -11.23 -6.44
CA ASP A 168 2.63 -10.51 -6.37
C ASP A 168 2.48 -9.10 -6.94
N HIS A 169 3.51 -8.27 -6.80
CA HIS A 169 3.52 -6.94 -7.39
C HIS A 169 4.88 -6.56 -7.99
N ILE A 170 4.85 -5.63 -8.94
CA ILE A 170 6.01 -4.91 -9.42
C ILE A 170 5.94 -3.47 -8.89
N ASN A 171 6.94 -3.07 -8.10
CA ASN A 171 7.00 -1.72 -7.51
C ASN A 171 7.69 -0.74 -8.47
N MET A 172 6.99 -0.28 -9.51
CA MET A 172 7.55 0.67 -10.48
C MET A 172 7.99 1.99 -9.85
N MET A 173 7.27 2.47 -8.84
CA MET A 173 7.66 3.67 -8.10
C MET A 173 8.98 3.47 -7.35
N GLY A 174 9.22 2.27 -6.84
CA GLY A 174 10.47 1.91 -6.17
C GLY A 174 11.67 1.91 -7.12
N PHE A 175 11.49 1.53 -8.38
CA PHE A 175 12.54 1.59 -9.40
C PHE A 175 12.96 3.04 -9.71
N ALA A 176 12.04 3.99 -9.56
CA ALA A 176 12.32 5.42 -9.67
C ALA A 176 12.83 6.06 -8.35
N GLY A 177 13.10 5.26 -7.31
CA GLY A 177 13.59 5.73 -6.01
C GLY A 177 12.50 6.06 -4.98
N ASN A 178 11.23 5.94 -5.34
CA ASN A 178 10.10 6.19 -4.42
C ASN A 178 9.71 4.91 -3.67
N ASN A 179 10.20 4.79 -2.43
CA ASN A 179 9.88 3.65 -1.56
C ASN A 179 9.40 4.18 -0.20
N PRO A 180 8.31 3.63 0.38
CA PRO A 180 7.80 4.09 1.67
C PRO A 180 8.77 3.87 2.85
N LEU A 181 9.76 3.00 2.67
CA LEU A 181 10.81 2.71 3.65
C LEU A 181 12.10 3.50 3.40
N HIS A 182 12.12 4.43 2.42
CA HIS A 182 13.25 5.29 2.17
C HIS A 182 13.52 6.21 3.39
N GLY A 183 14.80 6.30 3.80
CA GLY A 183 15.22 7.08 4.96
C GLY A 183 15.62 6.19 6.17
N PRO A 184 15.73 6.76 7.38
CA PRO A 184 16.09 6.03 8.59
C PRO A 184 15.06 4.97 8.96
N ASN A 185 15.53 3.75 9.29
CA ASN A 185 14.67 2.68 9.78
C ASN A 185 14.28 2.89 11.24
N ASP A 186 13.07 2.43 11.61
CA ASP A 186 12.66 2.28 13.00
C ASP A 186 12.42 0.78 13.28
N GLU A 187 13.35 0.15 13.98
CA GLU A 187 13.34 -1.30 14.23
C GLU A 187 12.14 -1.77 15.06
N ARG A 188 11.46 -0.85 15.76
CA ARG A 188 10.22 -1.15 16.48
C ARG A 188 9.08 -1.59 15.56
N PHE A 189 9.15 -1.20 14.29
CA PHE A 189 8.22 -1.67 13.26
C PHE A 189 8.72 -2.90 12.51
N GLY A 190 10.03 -2.98 12.27
CA GLY A 190 10.60 -4.11 11.53
C GLY A 190 12.05 -3.88 11.07
N PRO A 191 12.62 -4.88 10.38
CA PRO A 191 14.01 -4.85 9.95
C PRO A 191 14.26 -3.82 8.85
N ARG A 192 15.51 -3.33 8.75
CA ARG A 192 15.91 -2.39 7.69
C ARG A 192 15.65 -2.93 6.27
N PHE A 193 15.78 -4.25 6.07
CA PHE A 193 15.64 -4.92 4.78
C PHE A 193 14.58 -6.03 4.87
N PRO A 194 13.26 -5.68 4.83
CA PRO A 194 12.21 -6.69 4.89
C PRO A 194 12.13 -7.48 3.58
N PRO A 195 11.99 -8.83 3.64
CA PRO A 195 11.80 -9.65 2.45
C PRO A 195 10.39 -9.49 1.89
N MET A 196 10.27 -9.36 0.54
CA MET A 196 8.98 -9.18 -0.16
C MET A 196 8.54 -10.42 -0.95
N ASN A 197 9.35 -11.48 -1.04
CA ASN A 197 9.02 -12.70 -1.78
C ASN A 197 7.78 -13.46 -1.25
N LYS A 198 7.31 -13.12 -0.05
CA LYS A 198 6.06 -13.60 0.57
C LYS A 198 5.15 -12.43 0.97
N ALA A 199 5.11 -11.37 0.13
CA ALA A 199 4.34 -10.17 0.44
C ALA A 199 2.86 -10.48 0.61
N TYR A 200 2.29 -11.32 -0.25
CA TYR A 200 0.90 -11.75 -0.19
C TYR A 200 0.80 -13.16 0.38
N ASN A 201 0.07 -13.32 1.48
CA ASN A 201 -0.04 -14.60 2.19
C ASN A 201 -0.64 -15.70 1.29
N TYR A 202 0.07 -16.81 1.15
CA TYR A 202 -0.32 -17.91 0.26
C TYR A 202 -1.63 -18.58 0.70
N GLU A 203 -1.78 -18.86 2.00
CA GLU A 203 -2.99 -19.49 2.53
C GLU A 203 -4.21 -18.61 2.36
N TYR A 204 -4.06 -17.29 2.51
CA TYR A 204 -5.17 -16.34 2.27
C TYR A 204 -5.61 -16.35 0.81
N ARG A 205 -4.67 -16.45 -0.14
CA ARG A 205 -5.00 -16.56 -1.58
C ARG A 205 -5.72 -17.87 -1.91
N LYS A 206 -5.33 -18.97 -1.26
CA LYS A 206 -6.00 -20.27 -1.39
C LYS A 206 -7.43 -20.21 -0.85
N ILE A 207 -7.60 -19.70 0.38
CA ILE A 207 -8.91 -19.49 1.00
C ILE A 207 -9.78 -18.58 0.12
N ALA A 208 -9.23 -17.55 -0.47
CA ALA A 208 -9.99 -16.66 -1.34
C ALA A 208 -10.59 -17.40 -2.54
N LYS A 209 -9.84 -18.32 -3.15
CA LYS A 209 -10.37 -19.19 -4.23
C LYS A 209 -11.44 -20.15 -3.75
N GLU A 210 -11.31 -20.69 -2.53
CA GLU A 210 -12.33 -21.55 -1.91
C GLU A 210 -13.62 -20.77 -1.65
N VAL A 211 -13.51 -19.59 -1.03
CA VAL A 211 -14.66 -18.71 -0.76
C VAL A 211 -15.33 -18.26 -2.06
N ALA A 212 -14.56 -18.03 -3.13
CA ALA A 212 -15.13 -17.71 -4.44
C ALA A 212 -16.03 -18.83 -4.97
N LYS A 213 -15.62 -20.10 -4.81
CA LYS A 213 -16.45 -21.28 -5.16
C LYS A 213 -17.68 -21.37 -4.28
N GLU A 214 -17.55 -21.19 -2.95
CA GLU A 214 -18.67 -21.20 -2.02
C GLU A 214 -19.73 -20.14 -2.32
N LEU A 215 -19.31 -19.00 -2.87
CA LEU A 215 -20.20 -17.91 -3.27
C LEU A 215 -20.67 -17.99 -4.72
N ASN A 216 -20.23 -19.02 -5.48
CA ASN A 216 -20.49 -19.19 -6.91
C ASN A 216 -20.05 -17.98 -7.76
N ILE A 217 -18.87 -17.41 -7.43
CA ILE A 217 -18.27 -16.28 -8.15
C ILE A 217 -16.91 -16.62 -8.78
N GLN A 218 -16.52 -17.90 -8.81
CA GLN A 218 -15.21 -18.33 -9.32
C GLN A 218 -14.96 -17.89 -10.77
N ASP A 219 -16.00 -17.68 -11.56
CA ASP A 219 -15.90 -17.31 -12.97
C ASP A 219 -15.46 -15.86 -13.19
N ILE A 220 -15.55 -15.02 -12.15
CA ILE A 220 -15.08 -13.63 -12.17
C ILE A 220 -13.86 -13.41 -11.26
N VAL A 221 -13.34 -14.46 -10.61
CA VAL A 221 -12.17 -14.37 -9.75
C VAL A 221 -10.94 -14.81 -10.53
N ARG A 222 -9.92 -13.93 -10.54
CA ARG A 222 -8.62 -14.12 -11.20
C ARG A 222 -7.51 -14.11 -10.17
N GLU A 223 -6.30 -14.46 -10.59
CA GLU A 223 -5.10 -14.28 -9.79
C GLU A 223 -3.98 -13.71 -10.67
N GLY A 224 -3.33 -12.63 -10.25
CA GLY A 224 -2.36 -11.95 -11.09
C GLY A 224 -1.36 -11.09 -10.35
N VAL A 225 -0.46 -10.48 -11.15
CA VAL A 225 0.56 -9.53 -10.73
C VAL A 225 0.03 -8.11 -10.89
N TYR A 226 0.07 -7.34 -9.82
CA TYR A 226 -0.31 -5.93 -9.81
C TYR A 226 0.91 -5.02 -9.94
N THR A 227 0.77 -3.85 -10.56
CA THR A 227 1.79 -2.79 -10.49
C THR A 227 1.20 -1.47 -10.02
N CYS A 228 2.04 -0.68 -9.34
CA CYS A 228 1.69 0.67 -8.90
C CYS A 228 2.53 1.70 -9.65
N LEU A 229 1.86 2.65 -10.29
CA LEU A 229 2.41 3.87 -10.87
C LEU A 229 2.04 5.09 -10.04
N GLY A 230 2.67 6.23 -10.31
CA GLY A 230 2.45 7.44 -9.51
C GLY A 230 1.15 8.17 -9.82
N GLY A 231 0.64 8.07 -11.03
CA GLY A 231 -0.45 8.91 -11.49
C GLY A 231 -0.08 10.41 -11.52
N PRO A 232 -1.04 11.34 -11.67
CA PRO A 232 -2.51 11.11 -11.79
C PRO A 232 -2.98 10.69 -13.18
N ASN A 233 -2.13 10.77 -14.22
CA ASN A 233 -2.48 10.37 -15.59
C ASN A 233 -2.58 8.84 -15.71
N PHE A 234 -3.48 8.38 -16.57
CA PHE A 234 -3.47 7.01 -17.04
C PHE A 234 -2.29 6.77 -17.98
N GLU A 235 -1.97 5.52 -18.22
CA GLU A 235 -0.79 5.08 -18.94
C GLU A 235 -0.92 5.30 -20.45
N THR A 236 0.19 5.58 -21.10
CA THR A 236 0.30 5.57 -22.57
C THR A 236 0.26 4.13 -23.09
N VAL A 237 -0.06 3.98 -24.38
CA VAL A 237 -0.02 2.66 -25.08
C VAL A 237 1.37 2.01 -24.95
N ALA A 238 2.46 2.80 -25.01
CA ALA A 238 3.82 2.28 -24.89
C ALA A 238 4.11 1.76 -23.48
N GLU A 239 3.67 2.48 -22.43
CA GLU A 239 3.80 2.07 -21.05
C GLU A 239 3.00 0.78 -20.78
N ILE A 240 1.76 0.69 -21.25
CA ILE A 240 0.95 -0.53 -21.13
C ILE A 240 1.62 -1.73 -21.80
N ASN A 241 2.14 -1.56 -23.01
CA ASN A 241 2.83 -2.64 -23.69
C ASN A 241 4.13 -3.06 -22.98
N MET A 242 4.88 -2.12 -22.41
CA MET A 242 6.04 -2.42 -21.58
C MET A 242 5.62 -3.23 -20.32
N LEU A 243 4.56 -2.81 -19.62
CA LEU A 243 4.05 -3.50 -18.43
C LEU A 243 3.61 -4.93 -18.75
N LYS A 244 2.96 -5.16 -19.89
CA LYS A 244 2.61 -6.51 -20.36
C LYS A 244 3.85 -7.37 -20.59
N MET A 245 4.91 -6.83 -21.20
CA MET A 245 6.15 -7.57 -21.46
C MET A 245 6.84 -8.02 -20.16
N VAL A 246 6.73 -7.27 -19.08
CA VAL A 246 7.30 -7.64 -17.78
C VAL A 246 6.34 -8.46 -16.91
N GLY A 247 5.19 -8.88 -17.44
CA GLY A 247 4.28 -9.83 -16.79
C GLY A 247 3.28 -9.21 -15.81
N VAL A 248 2.95 -7.92 -15.96
CA VAL A 248 1.87 -7.27 -15.20
C VAL A 248 0.51 -7.68 -15.74
N ASP A 249 -0.41 -8.04 -14.84
CA ASP A 249 -1.80 -8.40 -15.14
C ASP A 249 -2.77 -7.25 -14.91
N ALA A 250 -2.48 -6.38 -13.94
CA ALA A 250 -3.30 -5.20 -13.63
C ALA A 250 -2.46 -4.03 -13.11
N VAL A 251 -2.86 -2.79 -13.44
CA VAL A 251 -2.18 -1.55 -13.07
C VAL A 251 -3.10 -0.62 -12.28
N GLY A 252 -2.52 0.11 -11.34
CA GLY A 252 -3.19 1.18 -10.61
C GLY A 252 -2.20 2.12 -9.94
N MET A 253 -2.70 3.00 -9.05
CA MET A 253 -1.91 4.11 -8.47
C MET A 253 -1.82 4.02 -6.95
N SER A 254 -1.90 2.80 -6.37
CA SER A 254 -1.98 2.60 -4.91
C SER A 254 -1.43 1.24 -4.46
N THR A 255 -1.70 0.85 -3.21
CA THR A 255 -1.59 -0.51 -2.66
C THR A 255 -0.17 -1.00 -2.41
N VAL A 256 0.75 -0.95 -3.38
CA VAL A 256 2.09 -1.53 -3.26
C VAL A 256 2.86 -0.94 -2.07
N HIS A 257 2.82 0.37 -1.89
CA HIS A 257 3.48 1.05 -0.76
C HIS A 257 2.82 0.70 0.59
N GLU A 258 1.50 0.48 0.62
CA GLU A 258 0.79 -0.01 1.82
C GLU A 258 1.20 -1.44 2.16
N VAL A 259 1.31 -2.32 1.15
CA VAL A 259 1.76 -3.71 1.30
C VAL A 259 3.20 -3.76 1.80
N ILE A 260 4.12 -2.98 1.22
CA ILE A 260 5.51 -2.91 1.67
C ILE A 260 5.57 -2.47 3.15
N THR A 261 4.79 -1.47 3.53
CA THR A 261 4.73 -0.98 4.92
C THR A 261 4.12 -2.01 5.86
N ALA A 262 3.05 -2.70 5.46
CA ALA A 262 2.43 -3.76 6.25
C ALA A 262 3.40 -4.92 6.47
N ARG A 263 4.12 -5.35 5.44
CA ARG A 263 5.15 -6.40 5.54
C ARG A 263 6.32 -5.98 6.41
N HIS A 264 6.76 -4.73 6.32
CA HIS A 264 7.75 -4.19 7.23
C HIS A 264 7.28 -4.24 8.70
N CYS A 265 6.00 -4.06 8.95
CA CYS A 265 5.37 -4.15 10.27
C CYS A 265 4.99 -5.58 10.67
N ASP A 266 5.46 -6.61 9.96
CA ASP A 266 5.12 -8.02 10.20
C ASP A 266 3.60 -8.28 10.25
N MET A 267 2.86 -7.70 9.31
CA MET A 267 1.44 -7.98 9.11
C MET A 267 1.27 -8.98 7.97
N ASN A 268 0.31 -9.89 8.07
CA ASN A 268 -0.16 -10.66 6.93
C ASN A 268 -0.89 -9.73 5.95
N VAL A 269 -0.77 -10.02 4.66
CA VAL A 269 -1.41 -9.18 3.63
C VAL A 269 -2.20 -10.05 2.66
N PHE A 270 -3.40 -9.56 2.34
CA PHE A 270 -4.23 -10.00 1.23
C PHE A 270 -4.55 -8.80 0.34
N GLY A 271 -4.33 -8.94 -0.96
CA GLY A 271 -4.63 -7.91 -1.97
C GLY A 271 -5.75 -8.36 -2.90
N LEU A 272 -6.69 -7.46 -3.19
CA LEU A 272 -7.77 -7.69 -4.14
C LEU A 272 -7.95 -6.46 -5.02
N SER A 273 -7.85 -6.65 -6.34
CA SER A 273 -8.11 -5.60 -7.33
C SER A 273 -9.46 -5.84 -8.01
N LEU A 274 -10.28 -4.82 -8.10
CA LEU A 274 -11.44 -4.79 -8.99
C LEU A 274 -10.98 -4.26 -10.35
N ILE A 275 -11.15 -5.04 -11.40
CA ILE A 275 -10.83 -4.61 -12.77
C ILE A 275 -11.94 -3.67 -13.24
N THR A 276 -11.61 -2.38 -13.39
CA THR A 276 -12.59 -1.33 -13.66
C THR A 276 -12.61 -0.87 -15.12
N ASN A 277 -11.51 -1.09 -15.82
CA ASN A 277 -11.37 -0.75 -17.23
C ASN A 277 -10.36 -1.69 -17.90
N GLU A 278 -10.44 -1.82 -19.21
CA GLU A 278 -9.39 -2.45 -20.02
C GLU A 278 -8.36 -1.41 -20.41
N CYS A 279 -7.07 -1.74 -20.25
CA CYS A 279 -6.00 -0.84 -20.65
C CYS A 279 -5.84 -0.81 -22.17
N VAL A 280 -5.66 0.40 -22.73
CA VAL A 280 -5.51 0.59 -24.18
C VAL A 280 -4.15 0.11 -24.64
N THR A 281 -4.11 -0.89 -25.52
CA THR A 281 -2.87 -1.52 -26.02
C THR A 281 -2.54 -1.21 -27.47
N SER A 282 -3.40 -0.48 -28.17
CA SER A 282 -3.27 -0.16 -29.60
C SER A 282 -3.54 1.32 -29.86
N TYR A 283 -2.73 1.93 -30.71
CA TYR A 283 -2.92 3.31 -31.17
C TYR A 283 -4.13 3.51 -32.07
N ALA A 284 -4.81 2.43 -32.48
CA ALA A 284 -6.00 2.47 -33.34
C ALA A 284 -7.32 2.54 -32.54
N HIS A 285 -7.26 2.55 -31.20
CA HIS A 285 -8.44 2.66 -30.34
C HIS A 285 -8.66 4.09 -29.89
N ASP A 286 -9.89 4.57 -30.01
CA ASP A 286 -10.34 5.90 -29.56
C ASP A 286 -10.88 5.90 -28.10
N SER A 287 -10.78 4.75 -27.39
CA SER A 287 -11.26 4.65 -26.00
C SER A 287 -10.31 5.32 -25.03
N GLU A 288 -10.85 6.11 -24.12
CA GLU A 288 -10.12 6.75 -23.01
C GLU A 288 -10.65 6.21 -21.70
N ALA A 289 -9.72 5.86 -20.77
CA ALA A 289 -10.10 5.49 -19.40
C ALA A 289 -10.49 6.75 -18.63
N ASN A 290 -11.56 6.66 -17.82
CA ASN A 290 -11.98 7.77 -16.97
C ASN A 290 -12.33 7.30 -15.55
N HIS A 291 -12.37 8.25 -14.61
CA HIS A 291 -12.62 7.94 -13.20
C HIS A 291 -14.09 7.58 -12.91
N GLU A 292 -15.03 8.07 -13.68
CA GLU A 292 -16.46 7.81 -13.51
C GLU A 292 -16.78 6.34 -13.75
N GLU A 293 -16.20 5.73 -14.80
CA GLU A 293 -16.29 4.28 -15.05
C GLU A 293 -15.82 3.44 -13.85
N VAL A 294 -14.76 3.87 -13.16
CA VAL A 294 -14.25 3.20 -11.97
C VAL A 294 -15.31 3.14 -10.86
N LEU A 295 -16.03 4.24 -10.65
CA LEU A 295 -17.10 4.32 -9.64
C LEU A 295 -18.31 3.48 -10.03
N ASP A 296 -18.67 3.44 -11.31
CA ASP A 296 -19.79 2.65 -11.83
C ASP A 296 -19.56 1.16 -11.68
N VAL A 297 -18.38 0.67 -12.03
CA VAL A 297 -18.00 -0.74 -11.85
C VAL A 297 -17.97 -1.10 -10.36
N GLY A 298 -17.50 -0.18 -9.49
CA GLY A 298 -17.57 -0.32 -8.04
C GLY A 298 -19.00 -0.52 -7.55
N ARG A 299 -19.94 0.31 -8.01
CA ARG A 299 -21.39 0.19 -7.72
C ARG A 299 -21.96 -1.14 -8.22
N MET A 300 -21.61 -1.55 -9.43
CA MET A 300 -22.07 -2.80 -10.03
C MET A 300 -21.64 -4.04 -9.22
N ARG A 301 -20.46 -4.01 -8.60
CA ARG A 301 -19.87 -5.16 -7.88
C ARG A 301 -20.02 -5.09 -6.36
N GLN A 302 -20.58 -4.04 -5.81
CA GLN A 302 -20.59 -3.78 -4.36
C GLN A 302 -21.14 -4.95 -3.53
N ASP A 303 -22.25 -5.59 -3.92
CA ASP A 303 -22.86 -6.67 -3.14
C ASP A 303 -22.00 -7.94 -3.14
N ILE A 304 -21.37 -8.25 -4.28
CA ILE A 304 -20.42 -9.36 -4.40
C ILE A 304 -19.22 -9.09 -3.51
N LEU A 305 -18.64 -7.89 -3.61
CA LEU A 305 -17.46 -7.48 -2.84
C LEU A 305 -17.74 -7.51 -1.34
N ARG A 306 -18.88 -6.98 -0.89
CA ARG A 306 -19.30 -7.02 0.52
C ARG A 306 -19.35 -8.44 1.06
N ARG A 307 -20.06 -9.34 0.37
CA ARG A 307 -20.18 -10.75 0.76
C ARG A 307 -18.84 -11.47 0.73
N TYR A 308 -18.04 -11.22 -0.30
CA TYR A 308 -16.74 -11.86 -0.48
C TYR A 308 -15.75 -11.43 0.60
N ILE A 309 -15.54 -10.12 0.80
CA ILE A 309 -14.63 -9.59 1.81
C ILE A 309 -15.08 -9.96 3.23
N SER A 310 -16.38 -9.88 3.53
CA SER A 310 -16.92 -10.29 4.84
C SER A 310 -16.59 -11.74 5.18
N LYS A 311 -16.76 -12.65 4.20
CA LYS A 311 -16.45 -14.07 4.39
C LYS A 311 -14.94 -14.36 4.46
N LEU A 312 -14.13 -13.59 3.71
CA LEU A 312 -12.67 -13.66 3.79
C LEU A 312 -12.17 -13.23 5.17
N VAL A 313 -12.67 -12.11 5.69
CA VAL A 313 -12.32 -11.59 7.03
C VAL A 313 -12.60 -12.64 8.10
N ASP A 314 -13.75 -13.32 8.04
CA ASP A 314 -14.10 -14.40 8.96
C ASP A 314 -13.12 -15.58 8.89
N ARG A 315 -12.80 -16.04 7.68
CA ARG A 315 -11.85 -17.15 7.46
C ARG A 315 -10.41 -16.77 7.86
N PHE A 316 -9.97 -15.55 7.60
CA PHE A 316 -8.64 -15.07 8.01
C PHE A 316 -8.53 -14.94 9.54
N ALA A 317 -9.58 -14.47 10.20
CA ALA A 317 -9.63 -14.39 11.65
C ALA A 317 -9.54 -15.76 12.33
N ALA A 318 -10.10 -16.80 11.74
CA ALA A 318 -9.99 -18.17 12.24
C ALA A 318 -8.53 -18.65 12.28
N ILE A 319 -7.74 -18.35 11.24
CA ILE A 319 -6.29 -18.64 11.21
C ILE A 319 -5.55 -17.87 12.31
N LEU A 320 -5.81 -16.56 12.42
CA LEU A 320 -5.14 -15.72 13.42
C LEU A 320 -5.39 -16.18 14.85
N LYS A 321 -6.55 -16.79 15.11
CA LYS A 321 -6.90 -17.36 16.43
C LYS A 321 -6.20 -18.70 16.66
N SER A 322 -6.01 -19.54 15.61
CA SER A 322 -5.30 -20.80 15.72
C SER A 322 -3.79 -20.62 15.92
N ASP A 323 -3.21 -19.55 15.41
CA ASP A 323 -1.79 -19.25 15.50
C ASP A 323 -1.41 -18.47 16.79
N SER A 324 -2.41 -18.12 17.59
CA SER A 324 -2.16 -17.48 18.90
C SER A 324 -1.91 -18.60 19.93
N PRO A 325 -0.78 -18.53 20.69
CA PRO A 325 -0.40 -19.55 21.67
C PRO A 325 -1.38 -19.65 22.84
#